data_55ec032372f8818bbc976d422516d91e
#
_entry.id   55ec032372f8818bbc976d422516d91e
#
_cell.length_a   1.000
_cell.length_b   1.000
_cell.length_c   1.000
_cell.angle_alpha   90.00
_cell.angle_beta   90.00
_cell.angle_gamma   90.00
#
_symmetry.space_group_name_H-M   'P 1'
#
loop_
_entity.id
_entity.type
_entity.pdbx_description
1 polymer ?
#
loop_
_entity_poly.entity_id
_entity_poly.type
_entity_poly.pdbx_seq_one_letter_code
_entity_poly.pdbx_strand_id
1 'polypeptide(L)'
;MAKAYLSLGSNERPEHYLALAVQALRDTFGDVIVSDWVQTKAVGFDGPDFINGAAIIETDWDVYRLNDWLHALEDANGRRRDVPRFSSRTLDI
;
A
#
# COMPACT_ATOMS: atom_id res chain seq x y z
N MET A 1 -8.75 20.46 4.90
CA MET A 1 -8.23 19.10 4.64
C MET A 1 -6.73 19.12 4.49
N ALA A 2 -6.07 18.10 4.96
CA ALA A 2 -4.62 17.94 4.82
C ALA A 2 -4.31 16.91 3.75
N LYS A 3 -3.15 17.03 3.13
CA LYS A 3 -2.64 16.02 2.20
C LYS A 3 -1.89 14.95 2.97
N ALA A 4 -2.13 13.70 2.62
CA ALA A 4 -1.36 12.57 3.11
C ALA A 4 -0.63 11.91 1.95
N TYR A 5 0.63 11.62 2.15
CA TYR A 5 1.50 10.98 1.17
C TYR A 5 1.71 9.54 1.60
N LEU A 6 1.29 8.61 0.76
CA LEU A 6 1.33 7.18 1.06
C LEU A 6 2.32 6.48 0.14
N SER A 7 3.10 5.57 0.70
CA SER A 7 3.93 4.66 -0.07
C SER A 7 3.18 3.36 -0.25
N LEU A 8 3.14 2.83 -1.46
CA LEU A 8 2.44 1.60 -1.79
C LEU A 8 3.43 0.59 -2.36
N GLY A 9 3.36 -0.65 -1.93
CA GLY A 9 4.24 -1.69 -2.45
C GLY A 9 3.60 -3.06 -2.44
N SER A 10 4.04 -3.91 -3.36
CA SER A 10 3.64 -5.32 -3.43
C SER A 10 4.67 -6.11 -4.23
N ASN A 11 4.92 -7.35 -3.83
CA ASN A 11 5.71 -8.28 -4.62
C ASN A 11 5.01 -9.63 -4.83
N GLU A 12 3.73 -9.72 -4.47
CA GLU A 12 2.86 -10.84 -4.79
C GLU A 12 1.66 -10.33 -5.55
N ARG A 13 1.52 -10.68 -6.82
CA ARG A 13 0.46 -10.19 -7.71
C ARG A 13 0.30 -8.66 -7.64
N PRO A 14 1.38 -7.89 -7.85
CA PRO A 14 1.34 -6.45 -7.62
C PRO A 14 0.29 -5.72 -8.46
N GLU A 15 0.07 -6.13 -9.70
CA GLU A 15 -0.93 -5.53 -10.57
C GLU A 15 -2.33 -5.61 -9.96
N HIS A 16 -2.64 -6.73 -9.32
CA HIS A 16 -3.94 -6.95 -8.67
C HIS A 16 -4.06 -6.15 -7.38
N TYR A 17 -3.09 -6.30 -6.46
CA TYR A 17 -3.21 -5.69 -5.13
C TYR A 17 -3.00 -4.18 -5.13
N LEU A 18 -2.12 -3.67 -5.99
CA LEU A 18 -1.93 -2.22 -6.09
C LEU A 18 -3.13 -1.54 -6.74
N ALA A 19 -3.75 -2.17 -7.74
CA ALA A 19 -5.00 -1.65 -8.31
C ALA A 19 -6.14 -1.63 -7.29
N LEU A 20 -6.25 -2.68 -6.49
CA LEU A 20 -7.23 -2.73 -5.38
C LEU A 20 -7.00 -1.62 -4.37
N ALA A 21 -5.75 -1.38 -3.98
CA ALA A 21 -5.42 -0.33 -3.02
C ALA A 21 -5.79 1.06 -3.55
N VAL A 22 -5.45 1.35 -4.79
CA VAL A 22 -5.79 2.63 -5.41
C VAL A 22 -7.31 2.81 -5.51
N GLN A 23 -8.04 1.77 -5.88
CA GLN A 23 -9.49 1.84 -5.95
C GLN A 23 -10.13 2.07 -4.58
N ALA A 24 -9.63 1.39 -3.54
CA ALA A 24 -10.09 1.59 -2.16
C ALA A 24 -9.85 3.03 -1.69
N LEU A 25 -8.70 3.60 -2.04
CA LEU A 25 -8.39 4.99 -1.72
C LEU A 25 -9.34 5.95 -2.43
N ARG A 26 -9.63 5.72 -3.71
CA ARG A 26 -10.58 6.54 -4.46
C ARG A 26 -12.00 6.45 -3.93
N ASP A 27 -12.43 5.26 -3.58
CA ASP A 27 -13.78 5.04 -3.03
C ASP A 27 -13.97 5.72 -1.67
N THR A 28 -12.91 5.81 -0.88
CA THR A 28 -12.95 6.36 0.49
C THR A 28 -12.65 7.85 0.55
N PHE A 29 -11.67 8.32 -0.22
CA PHE A 29 -11.15 9.69 -0.12
C PHE A 29 -11.43 10.54 -1.35
N GLY A 30 -11.95 9.99 -2.42
CA GLY A 30 -12.22 10.69 -3.67
C GLY A 30 -10.98 10.76 -4.56
N ASP A 31 -10.57 11.95 -4.94
CA ASP A 31 -9.44 12.13 -5.86
C ASP A 31 -8.14 11.63 -5.24
N VAL A 32 -7.43 10.80 -5.99
CA VAL A 32 -6.13 10.25 -5.60
C VAL A 32 -5.14 10.48 -6.73
N ILE A 33 -4.01 11.07 -6.41
CA ILE A 33 -2.91 11.23 -7.35
C ILE A 33 -1.94 10.07 -7.11
N VAL A 34 -1.62 9.34 -8.17
CA VAL A 34 -0.75 8.17 -8.09
C VAL A 34 0.49 8.41 -8.94
N SER A 35 1.67 8.15 -8.38
CA SER A 35 2.93 8.24 -9.10
C SER A 35 3.09 7.10 -10.10
N ASP A 36 4.13 7.16 -10.92
CA ASP A 36 4.57 6.01 -11.71
C ASP A 36 5.00 4.88 -10.78
N TRP A 37 4.83 3.64 -11.24
CA TRP A 37 5.26 2.47 -10.50
C TRP A 37 6.73 2.18 -10.79
N VAL A 38 7.49 1.83 -9.75
CA VAL A 38 8.91 1.55 -9.83
C VAL A 38 9.17 0.13 -9.31
N GLN A 39 9.94 -0.64 -10.07
CA GLN A 39 10.34 -1.98 -9.66
C GLN A 39 11.63 -1.91 -8.85
N THR A 40 11.64 -2.55 -7.69
CA THR A 40 12.81 -2.64 -6.82
C THR A 40 13.02 -4.09 -6.37
N LYS A 41 14.26 -4.44 -6.04
CA LYS A 41 14.57 -5.77 -5.55
C LYS A 41 14.07 -5.97 -4.13
N ALA A 42 13.67 -7.20 -3.79
CA ALA A 42 13.35 -7.57 -2.43
C ALA A 42 14.60 -7.38 -1.54
N VAL A 43 14.39 -6.82 -0.35
CA VAL A 43 15.45 -6.51 0.60
C VAL A 43 15.39 -7.49 1.76
N GLY A 44 16.52 -8.15 2.03
CA GLY A 44 16.66 -9.04 3.17
C GLY A 44 16.13 -10.46 2.98
N PHE A 45 15.69 -10.82 1.76
CA PHE A 45 15.24 -12.19 1.44
C PHE A 45 15.25 -12.41 -0.08
N ASP A 46 15.28 -13.67 -0.48
CA ASP A 46 15.11 -14.05 -1.88
C ASP A 46 13.62 -14.11 -2.21
N GLY A 47 13.19 -13.33 -3.17
CA GLY A 47 11.80 -13.29 -3.58
C GLY A 47 11.59 -12.40 -4.81
N PRO A 48 10.35 -12.34 -5.31
CA PRO A 48 10.03 -11.46 -6.43
C PRO A 48 10.34 -10.00 -6.10
N ASP A 49 10.68 -9.23 -7.12
CA ASP A 49 10.89 -7.80 -6.97
C ASP A 49 9.62 -7.10 -6.52
N PHE A 50 9.77 -6.04 -5.74
CA PHE A 50 8.65 -5.18 -5.37
C PHE A 50 8.31 -4.21 -6.50
N ILE A 51 7.03 -3.93 -6.64
CA ILE A 51 6.52 -2.80 -7.41
C ILE A 51 6.08 -1.76 -6.38
N ASN A 52 6.61 -0.55 -6.48
CA ASN A 52 6.37 0.53 -5.54
C ASN A 52 5.87 1.78 -6.24
N GLY A 53 5.10 2.55 -5.54
CA GLY A 53 4.64 3.85 -5.98
C GLY A 53 4.21 4.70 -4.79
N ALA A 54 3.76 5.90 -5.07
CA ALA A 54 3.24 6.81 -4.07
C ALA A 54 1.85 7.26 -4.45
N ALA A 55 1.03 7.53 -3.46
CA ALA A 55 -0.30 8.10 -3.64
C ALA A 55 -0.46 9.32 -2.74
N ILE A 56 -1.18 10.31 -3.23
CA ILE A 56 -1.51 11.52 -2.48
C ILE A 56 -3.01 11.58 -2.34
N ILE A 57 -3.49 11.68 -1.11
CA ILE A 57 -4.91 11.85 -0.78
C ILE A 57 -5.10 13.13 0.02
N GLU A 58 -6.33 13.63 0.02
CA GLU A 58 -6.73 14.71 0.91
C GLU A 58 -7.74 14.16 1.90
N THR A 59 -7.52 14.40 3.19
CA THR A 59 -8.37 13.86 4.24
C THR A 59 -8.37 14.74 5.49
N ASP A 60 -9.50 14.71 6.23
CA ASP A 60 -9.63 15.31 7.56
C ASP A 60 -9.28 14.33 8.67
N TRP A 61 -9.03 13.08 8.32
CA TRP A 61 -8.74 12.05 9.32
C TRP A 61 -7.41 12.34 10.01
N ASP A 62 -7.35 12.07 11.32
CA ASP A 62 -6.07 12.09 12.03
C ASP A 62 -5.21 10.89 11.61
N VAL A 63 -3.94 10.95 11.97
CA VAL A 63 -2.97 9.92 11.57
C VAL A 63 -3.32 8.54 12.14
N TYR A 64 -3.91 8.47 13.31
CA TYR A 64 -4.26 7.19 13.94
C TYR A 64 -5.40 6.51 13.21
N ARG A 65 -6.44 7.27 12.86
CA ARG A 65 -7.59 6.76 12.09
C ARG A 65 -7.15 6.30 10.71
N LEU A 66 -6.33 7.10 10.03
CA LEU A 66 -5.82 6.76 8.71
C LEU A 66 -4.97 5.49 8.77
N ASN A 67 -4.08 5.40 9.75
CA ASN A 67 -3.21 4.25 9.92
C ASN A 67 -4.00 2.96 10.18
N ASP A 68 -5.03 3.02 11.02
CA ASP A 68 -5.91 1.88 11.29
C ASP A 68 -6.63 1.43 10.03
N TRP A 69 -7.10 2.36 9.21
CA TRP A 69 -7.76 2.05 7.95
C TRP A 69 -6.79 1.38 6.95
N LEU A 70 -5.57 1.89 6.86
CA LEU A 70 -4.54 1.32 5.99
C LEU A 70 -4.15 -0.09 6.43
N HIS A 71 -3.99 -0.32 7.72
CA HIS A 71 -3.72 -1.65 8.27
C HIS A 71 -4.86 -2.62 8.00
N ALA A 72 -6.11 -2.18 8.15
CA ALA A 72 -7.27 -3.00 7.83
C ALA A 72 -7.30 -3.37 6.34
N LEU A 73 -6.92 -2.46 5.47
CA LEU A 73 -6.83 -2.72 4.04
C LEU A 73 -5.74 -3.76 3.72
N GLU A 74 -4.57 -3.64 4.34
CA GLU A 74 -3.51 -4.63 4.21
C GLU A 74 -3.97 -6.01 4.68
N ASP A 75 -4.60 -6.08 5.86
CA ASP A 75 -5.08 -7.33 6.46
C ASP A 75 -6.16 -7.99 5.59
N ALA A 76 -7.06 -7.20 5.04
CA ALA A 76 -8.11 -7.69 4.14
C ALA A 76 -7.55 -8.26 2.84
N ASN A 77 -6.33 -7.87 2.46
CA ASN A 77 -5.65 -8.32 1.25
C ASN A 77 -4.51 -9.31 1.53
N GLY A 78 -4.59 -10.03 2.64
CA GLY A 78 -3.70 -11.15 2.92
C GLY A 78 -2.38 -10.78 3.58
N ARG A 79 -2.25 -9.60 4.17
CA ARG A 79 -1.05 -9.24 4.93
C ARG A 79 -0.89 -10.18 6.11
N ARG A 80 0.25 -10.83 6.19
CA ARG A 80 0.60 -11.72 7.30
C ARG A 80 1.58 -11.01 8.23
N ARG A 81 1.18 -10.85 9.49
CA ARG A 81 1.99 -10.17 10.51
C ARG A 81 2.74 -11.15 11.43
N ASP A 82 2.52 -12.45 11.23
CA ASP A 82 3.17 -13.54 11.95
C ASP A 82 4.44 -14.07 11.23
N VAL A 83 4.83 -13.43 10.14
CA VAL A 83 6.01 -13.79 9.34
C VAL A 83 7.13 -12.78 9.56
N PRO A 84 8.38 -13.11 9.18
CA PRO A 84 9.50 -12.17 9.28
C PRO A 84 9.22 -10.84 8.60
N ARG A 85 9.81 -9.78 9.14
CA ARG A 85 9.63 -8.41 8.64
C ARG A 85 9.94 -8.27 7.15
N PHE A 86 11.00 -8.92 6.69
CA PHE A 86 11.45 -8.89 5.29
C PHE A 86 10.99 -10.15 4.57
N SER A 87 9.70 -10.27 4.35
CA SER A 87 9.10 -11.36 3.60
C SER A 87 8.21 -10.82 2.49
N SER A 88 7.69 -11.71 1.65
CA SER A 88 6.79 -11.32 0.57
C SER A 88 5.54 -10.62 1.09
N ARG A 89 5.08 -9.62 0.36
CA ARG A 89 3.91 -8.81 0.70
C ARG A 89 2.92 -8.78 -0.45
N THR A 90 1.66 -9.06 -0.15
CA THR A 90 0.57 -8.83 -1.11
C THR A 90 0.32 -7.33 -1.23
N LEU A 91 0.28 -6.64 -0.10
CA LEU A 91 0.10 -5.19 -0.06
C LEU A 91 0.86 -4.62 1.14
N ASP A 92 1.67 -3.61 0.89
CA ASP A 92 2.43 -2.88 1.89
C ASP A 92 2.20 -1.38 1.70
N ILE A 93 1.69 -0.73 2.72
CA ILE A 93 1.35 0.70 2.67
C ILE A 93 2.05 1.48 3.76
#